data_14e23bc0c3fe7412a139f4e55eacab47
#
_entry.id   14e23bc0c3fe7412a139f4e55eacab47
#
_cell.length_a   1.000
_cell.length_b   1.000
_cell.length_c   1.000
_cell.angle_alpha   90.00
_cell.angle_beta   90.00
_cell.angle_gamma   90.00
#
_symmetry.space_group_name_H-M   'P 1'
#
loop_
_entity.id
_entity.type
_entity.pdbx_description
1 polymer ?
#
loop_
_entity_poly.entity_id
_entity_poly.type
_entity_poly.pdbx_seq_one_letter_code
_entity_poly.pdbx_strand_id
1 'polypeptide(L)'
;SLNNMIDVKQFLFDLPKKANPDALEGLSTLFHFDVSGAGQFTVKVDGGKLDVSEGLSGEPACKVSTSAESFSKLISGDLNPMMAMMTGKLKISNPGEMLKYAKIFGLM
;
A
#
# COMPACT_ATOMS: atom_id res chain seq x y z
N SER A 1 10.64 1.27 -18.77
CA SER A 1 12.06 1.01 -18.47
C SER A 1 12.21 0.45 -17.04
N LEU A 2 13.08 -0.54 -16.90
CA LEU A 2 13.38 -1.12 -15.59
C LEU A 2 13.97 -0.08 -14.64
N ASN A 3 14.71 0.89 -15.19
CA ASN A 3 15.34 1.96 -14.41
C ASN A 3 14.32 2.92 -13.79
N ASN A 4 13.06 2.87 -14.25
CA ASN A 4 12.00 3.75 -13.76
C ASN A 4 11.05 3.03 -12.83
N MET A 5 11.29 1.74 -12.56
CA MET A 5 10.46 1.00 -11.59
C MET A 5 10.73 1.49 -10.18
N ILE A 6 9.65 1.75 -9.46
CA ILE A 6 9.73 2.08 -8.04
C ILE A 6 10.11 0.83 -7.27
N ASP A 7 11.06 0.95 -6.34
CA ASP A 7 11.37 -0.10 -5.38
C ASP A 7 10.25 -0.15 -4.36
N VAL A 8 9.43 -1.20 -4.45
CA VAL A 8 8.23 -1.32 -3.61
C VAL A 8 8.58 -1.40 -2.13
N LYS A 9 9.58 -2.19 -1.78
CA LYS A 9 10.00 -2.33 -0.37
C LYS A 9 10.46 -0.98 0.18
N GLN A 10 11.30 -0.28 -0.57
CA GLN A 10 11.80 1.04 -0.17
C GLN A 10 10.64 2.03 -0.04
N PHE A 11 9.71 2.02 -1.00
CA PHE A 11 8.54 2.87 -0.96
C PHE A 11 7.73 2.66 0.31
N LEU A 12 7.44 1.40 0.65
CA LEU A 12 6.67 1.08 1.84
C LEU A 12 7.41 1.47 3.12
N PHE A 13 8.71 1.15 3.21
CA PHE A 13 9.50 1.46 4.40
C PHE A 13 9.76 2.95 4.57
N ASP A 14 9.59 3.74 3.53
CA ASP A 14 9.69 5.20 3.61
C ASP A 14 8.38 5.86 4.08
N LEU A 15 7.26 5.14 4.05
CA LEU A 15 5.96 5.70 4.44
C LEU A 15 5.95 6.31 5.85
N PRO A 16 6.54 5.69 6.88
CA PRO A 16 6.55 6.28 8.21
C PRO A 16 7.16 7.69 8.26
N LYS A 17 8.14 7.96 7.39
CA LYS A 17 8.79 9.26 7.33
C LYS A 17 7.96 10.30 6.58
N LYS A 18 7.14 9.86 5.64
CA LYS A 18 6.38 10.74 4.75
C LYS A 18 4.95 11.00 5.25
N ALA A 19 4.41 10.09 6.05
CA ALA A 19 3.04 10.20 6.52
C ALA A 19 2.91 11.37 7.50
N ASN A 20 1.94 12.25 7.23
CA ASN A 20 1.65 13.36 8.11
C ASN A 20 0.94 12.83 9.36
N PRO A 21 1.50 13.03 10.58
CA PRO A 21 0.86 12.55 11.81
C PRO A 21 -0.58 13.06 11.98
N ASP A 22 -0.85 14.29 11.56
CA ASP A 22 -2.21 14.82 11.66
C ASP A 22 -3.19 14.05 10.79
N ALA A 23 -2.75 13.56 9.64
CA ALA A 23 -3.58 12.76 8.74
C ALA A 23 -3.86 11.37 9.31
N LEU A 24 -3.05 10.90 10.25
CA LEU A 24 -3.21 9.59 10.88
C LEU A 24 -3.98 9.67 12.20
N GLU A 25 -4.27 10.87 12.69
CA GLU A 25 -4.93 11.04 13.99
C GLU A 25 -6.30 10.35 13.99
N GLY A 26 -6.55 9.56 15.03
CA GLY A 26 -7.83 8.87 15.18
C GLY A 26 -8.00 7.66 14.29
N LEU A 27 -7.01 7.35 13.45
CA LEU A 27 -7.08 6.19 12.56
C LEU A 27 -6.34 5.00 13.16
N SER A 28 -6.88 3.81 12.91
CA SER A 28 -6.29 2.55 13.36
C SER A 28 -6.59 1.51 12.29
N THR A 29 -5.55 0.86 11.77
CA THR A 29 -5.74 -0.16 10.74
C THR A 29 -4.53 -1.09 10.66
N LEU A 30 -4.72 -2.20 9.98
CA LEU A 30 -3.65 -3.13 9.65
C LEU A 30 -3.87 -3.61 8.22
N PHE A 31 -2.88 -3.39 7.38
CA PHE A 31 -2.89 -3.81 5.98
C PHE A 31 -1.88 -4.92 5.76
N HIS A 32 -2.28 -5.92 4.98
CA HIS A 32 -1.33 -6.88 4.43
C HIS A 32 -1.13 -6.57 2.95
N PHE A 33 0.12 -6.39 2.56
CA PHE A 33 0.51 -6.22 1.16
C PHE A 33 1.24 -7.47 0.69
N ASP A 34 0.68 -8.15 -0.30
CA ASP A 34 1.32 -9.29 -0.94
C ASP A 34 1.68 -8.87 -2.36
N VAL A 35 2.95 -8.57 -2.58
CA VAL A 35 3.42 -7.98 -3.83
C VAL A 35 4.37 -8.95 -4.51
N SER A 36 3.88 -9.64 -5.54
CA SER A 36 4.72 -10.60 -6.28
C SER A 36 5.88 -9.86 -6.93
N GLY A 37 7.08 -10.40 -6.74
CA GLY A 37 8.33 -9.79 -7.19
C GLY A 37 8.96 -8.85 -6.18
N ALA A 38 8.27 -8.53 -5.07
CA ALA A 38 8.83 -7.65 -4.04
C ALA A 38 8.78 -8.25 -2.63
N GLY A 39 7.70 -8.97 -2.29
CA GLY A 39 7.57 -9.60 -0.99
C GLY A 39 6.23 -9.35 -0.33
N GLN A 40 6.16 -9.70 0.95
CA GLN A 40 4.97 -9.54 1.77
C GLN A 40 5.28 -8.57 2.90
N PHE A 41 4.35 -7.67 3.18
CA PHE A 41 4.56 -6.59 4.15
C PHE A 41 3.30 -6.35 4.97
N THR A 42 3.51 -5.94 6.21
CA THR A 42 2.43 -5.49 7.09
C THR A 42 2.60 -4.00 7.34
N VAL A 43 1.51 -3.25 7.15
CA VAL A 43 1.48 -1.82 7.46
C VAL A 43 0.46 -1.61 8.58
N LYS A 44 0.90 -1.06 9.69
CA LYS A 44 0.05 -0.82 10.86
C LYS A 44 -0.03 0.67 11.14
N VAL A 45 -1.24 1.15 11.35
CA VAL A 45 -1.49 2.54 11.78
C VAL A 45 -2.16 2.49 13.14
N ASP A 46 -1.57 3.16 14.13
CA ASP A 46 -2.13 3.23 15.46
C ASP A 46 -1.49 4.39 16.23
N GLY A 47 -2.29 5.12 17.01
CA GLY A 47 -1.80 6.21 17.83
C GLY A 47 -1.07 7.32 17.07
N GLY A 48 -1.47 7.59 15.83
CA GLY A 48 -0.84 8.62 15.00
C GLY A 48 0.46 8.17 14.35
N LYS A 49 0.80 6.87 14.46
CA LYS A 49 2.05 6.31 13.91
C LYS A 49 1.73 5.29 12.84
N LEU A 50 2.60 5.24 11.82
CA LEU A 50 2.55 4.25 10.77
C LEU A 50 3.84 3.43 10.84
N ASP A 51 3.70 2.12 10.96
CA ASP A 51 4.82 1.19 11.00
C ASP A 51 4.73 0.20 9.86
N VAL A 52 5.87 -0.16 9.29
CA VAL A 52 5.97 -1.13 8.21
C VAL A 52 6.94 -2.23 8.63
N SER A 53 6.56 -3.48 8.39
CA SER A 53 7.41 -4.63 8.66
C SER A 53 7.29 -5.64 7.54
N GLU A 54 8.33 -6.47 7.38
CA GLU A 54 8.29 -7.59 6.43
C GLU A 54 7.47 -8.73 7.00
N GLY A 55 6.84 -9.48 6.10
CA GLY A 55 5.98 -10.59 6.48
C GLY A 55 4.56 -10.14 6.76
N LEU A 56 3.68 -11.11 6.93
CA LEU A 56 2.27 -10.86 7.22
C LEU A 56 2.00 -11.26 8.66
N SER A 57 1.59 -10.32 9.49
CA SER A 57 1.28 -10.55 10.89
C SER A 57 -0.03 -9.85 11.28
N GLY A 58 -0.69 -10.39 12.28
CA GLY A 58 -1.94 -9.82 12.78
C GLY A 58 -3.12 -10.09 11.86
N GLU A 59 -4.27 -9.58 12.26
CA GLU A 59 -5.53 -9.71 11.52
C GLU A 59 -5.74 -8.46 10.68
N PRO A 60 -5.68 -8.57 9.33
CA PRO A 60 -5.75 -7.37 8.50
C PRO A 60 -7.18 -6.86 8.35
N ALA A 61 -7.32 -5.55 8.41
CA ALA A 61 -8.55 -4.87 8.01
C ALA A 61 -8.68 -4.83 6.48
N CYS A 62 -7.56 -4.92 5.78
CA CYS A 62 -7.53 -4.91 4.32
C CYS A 62 -6.32 -5.68 3.81
N LYS A 63 -6.53 -6.51 2.79
CA LYS A 63 -5.48 -7.24 2.10
C LYS A 63 -5.33 -6.67 0.69
N VAL A 64 -4.10 -6.42 0.28
CA VAL A 64 -3.78 -5.89 -1.05
C VAL A 64 -2.84 -6.86 -1.74
N SER A 65 -3.21 -7.30 -2.94
CA SER A 65 -2.37 -8.18 -3.77
C SER A 65 -2.17 -7.55 -5.13
N THR A 66 -0.92 -7.47 -5.55
CA THR A 66 -0.56 -6.95 -6.87
C THR A 66 0.86 -7.40 -7.20
N SER A 67 1.34 -7.11 -8.40
CA SER A 67 2.74 -7.34 -8.75
C SER A 67 3.57 -6.09 -8.48
N ALA A 68 4.90 -6.27 -8.37
CA ALA A 68 5.82 -5.13 -8.23
C ALA A 68 5.70 -4.17 -9.41
N GLU A 69 5.55 -4.70 -10.62
CA GLU A 69 5.36 -3.88 -11.81
C GLU A 69 4.08 -3.05 -11.72
N SER A 70 2.96 -3.69 -11.40
CA SER A 70 1.67 -2.99 -11.29
C SER A 70 1.68 -1.98 -10.17
N PHE A 71 2.27 -2.32 -9.03
CA PHE A 71 2.40 -1.40 -7.90
C PHE A 71 3.16 -0.15 -8.31
N SER A 72 4.30 -0.33 -8.99
CA SER A 72 5.10 0.79 -9.48
C SER A 72 4.30 1.71 -10.40
N LYS A 73 3.55 1.13 -11.33
CA LYS A 73 2.71 1.89 -12.27
C LYS A 73 1.57 2.60 -11.58
N LEU A 74 1.00 2.00 -10.54
CA LEU A 74 -0.04 2.65 -9.75
C LEU A 74 0.50 3.89 -9.04
N ILE A 75 1.67 3.77 -8.42
CA ILE A 75 2.29 4.88 -7.70
C ILE A 75 2.71 6.00 -8.66
N SER A 76 3.22 5.66 -9.83
CA SER A 76 3.64 6.66 -10.83
C SER A 76 2.48 7.30 -11.60
N GLY A 77 1.27 6.74 -11.44
CA GLY A 77 0.10 7.24 -12.16
C GLY A 77 -0.08 6.65 -13.56
N ASP A 78 0.77 5.68 -13.95
CA ASP A 78 0.71 5.06 -15.26
C ASP A 78 -0.35 3.95 -15.37
N LEU A 79 -0.91 3.53 -14.23
CA LEU A 79 -1.97 2.54 -14.17
C LEU A 79 -3.07 3.05 -13.26
N ASN A 80 -4.27 3.15 -13.81
CA ASN A 80 -5.44 3.59 -13.04
C ASN A 80 -5.86 2.47 -12.06
N PRO A 81 -6.03 2.78 -10.76
CA PRO A 81 -6.40 1.75 -9.76
C PRO A 81 -7.69 1.03 -10.09
N MET A 82 -8.70 1.74 -10.58
CA MET A 82 -9.99 1.13 -10.93
C MET A 82 -9.82 0.13 -12.07
N MET A 83 -9.06 0.50 -13.11
CA MET A 83 -8.78 -0.40 -14.22
C MET A 83 -7.96 -1.60 -13.76
N ALA A 84 -7.01 -1.38 -12.86
CA ALA A 84 -6.20 -2.47 -12.31
C ALA A 84 -7.08 -3.47 -11.56
N MET A 85 -8.04 -2.99 -10.79
CA MET A 85 -9.00 -3.86 -10.10
C MET A 85 -9.88 -4.62 -11.08
N MET A 86 -10.39 -3.96 -12.10
CA MET A 86 -11.25 -4.58 -13.10
C MET A 86 -10.54 -5.65 -13.91
N THR A 87 -9.25 -5.49 -14.15
CA THR A 87 -8.44 -6.44 -14.91
C THR A 87 -7.73 -7.47 -14.04
N GLY A 88 -7.95 -7.45 -12.73
CA GLY A 88 -7.34 -8.40 -11.81
C GLY A 88 -5.89 -8.16 -11.47
N LYS A 89 -5.32 -7.03 -11.91
CA LYS A 89 -3.94 -6.65 -11.60
C LYS A 89 -3.77 -6.14 -10.18
N LEU A 90 -4.87 -5.69 -9.58
CA LEU A 90 -4.90 -5.21 -8.21
C LEU A 90 -6.09 -5.82 -7.51
N LYS A 91 -5.86 -6.49 -6.38
CA LYS A 91 -6.93 -7.06 -5.57
C LYS A 91 -6.91 -6.41 -4.20
N ILE A 92 -8.05 -5.87 -3.79
CA ILE A 92 -8.22 -5.20 -2.52
C ILE A 92 -9.41 -5.81 -1.82
N SER A 93 -9.20 -6.40 -0.64
CA SER A 93 -10.27 -7.10 0.09
C SER A 93 -11.28 -6.15 0.71
N ASN A 94 -10.87 -4.93 1.01
CA ASN A 94 -11.73 -3.93 1.65
C ASN A 94 -11.47 -2.55 1.04
N PRO A 95 -12.11 -2.25 -0.12
CA PRO A 95 -11.89 -0.96 -0.79
C PRO A 95 -12.24 0.26 0.07
N GLY A 96 -13.26 0.13 0.94
CA GLY A 96 -13.63 1.24 1.83
C GLY A 96 -12.53 1.58 2.81
N GLU A 97 -11.84 0.57 3.33
CA GLU A 97 -10.70 0.80 4.22
C GLU A 97 -9.53 1.41 3.46
N MET A 98 -9.26 0.91 2.24
CA MET A 98 -8.19 1.45 1.41
C MET A 98 -8.40 2.93 1.11
N LEU A 99 -9.64 3.36 0.86
CA LEU A 99 -9.93 4.76 0.54
C LEU A 99 -9.47 5.73 1.63
N LYS A 100 -9.55 5.32 2.89
CA LYS A 100 -9.11 6.16 4.02
C LYS A 100 -7.63 6.48 3.95
N TYR A 101 -6.84 5.62 3.31
CA TYR A 101 -5.38 5.70 3.29
C TYR A 101 -4.81 5.90 1.88
N ALA A 102 -5.66 6.08 0.89
CA ALA A 102 -5.24 6.11 -0.52
C ALA A 102 -4.18 7.19 -0.79
N LYS A 103 -4.31 8.37 -0.18
CA LYS A 103 -3.32 9.44 -0.33
C LYS A 103 -1.97 9.04 0.26
N ILE A 104 -1.98 8.35 1.39
CA ILE A 104 -0.76 7.91 2.06
C ILE A 104 -0.01 6.92 1.17
N PHE A 105 -0.75 6.02 0.50
CA PHE A 105 -0.16 5.02 -0.38
C PHE A 105 0.12 5.56 -1.81
N GLY A 106 -0.15 6.83 -2.07
CA GLY A 106 0.13 7.40 -3.39
C GLY A 106 -0.86 6.99 -4.48
N LEU A 107 -2.07 6.57 -4.10
CA LEU A 107 -3.08 6.12 -5.06
C LEU A 107 -4.07 7.21 -5.45
N MET A 108 -3.95 8.38 -4.88
CA MET A 108 -4.79 9.55 -5.18
C MET A 108 -3.94 10.79 -5.23
#